data_4d2ecac7cc814dfb8acbe15e681aa1b2
#
_entry.id   4d2ecac7cc814dfb8acbe15e681aa1b2
#
_cell.length_a   1.000
_cell.length_b   1.000
_cell.length_c   1.000
_cell.angle_alpha   90.00
_cell.angle_beta   90.00
_cell.angle_gamma   90.00
#
_symmetry.space_group_name_H-M   'P 1'
#
loop_
_entity.id
_entity.type
_entity.pdbx_description
1 polymer ?
#
loop_
_entity_poly.entity_id
_entity_poly.type
_entity_poly.pdbx_seq_one_letter_code
_entity_poly.pdbx_strand_id
1 'polypeptide(L)'
;MSFFQTNSSTHQNLFGWKENLIREIVTGSKIIDTRKGPIEYSINGDSGPYLVIMHGGPGGYDQTAAFFSDMFGKGFRILSWSRPGYIRTPLEVGKTYEEQADDAAALMDALGIDHAAVLGYSAGGPPAIYFAARYPERTWALILECAVTQKYTINSKNFLEKIYFGFLMFNDSFVWVSNVLGKLALSLIAMSIIEMESSLNNHQTVKLIDDIKHDKHRVKVLKDIMKSMSPGEIRKKGMDNDMEQLAKVENLPLSKIKAPTLIIHGTNDADVPLADAELAAHEIPNSQLYLVPEGFHIMALTNSIGLINEKRVTFLNMHAPSIEMERSECYTRTGKPFSAEQVKGGLNV
;
A
#
# COMPACT_ATOMS: atom_id res chain seq x y z
N MET A 1 -3.21 21.19 -27.05
CA MET A 1 -3.30 20.26 -28.18
C MET A 1 -3.33 18.84 -27.66
N SER A 2 -4.46 18.21 -27.79
CA SER A 2 -4.82 16.81 -27.95
C SER A 2 -3.88 15.75 -27.39
N PHE A 3 -4.26 15.17 -26.23
CA PHE A 3 -3.88 13.81 -25.84
C PHE A 3 -5.14 13.08 -25.30
N PHE A 4 -6.08 12.84 -26.20
CA PHE A 4 -7.08 11.78 -26.07
C PHE A 4 -6.84 10.79 -27.20
N GLN A 5 -5.85 9.94 -27.06
CA GLN A 5 -5.88 8.65 -27.74
C GLN A 5 -6.79 7.73 -26.94
N THR A 6 -8.01 7.59 -27.45
CA THR A 6 -8.92 6.50 -27.11
C THR A 6 -8.26 5.20 -27.57
N ASN A 7 -7.51 4.55 -26.68
CA ASN A 7 -6.97 3.23 -26.97
C ASN A 7 -8.12 2.24 -27.08
N SER A 8 -8.20 1.63 -28.24
CA SER A 8 -9.09 0.55 -28.67
C SER A 8 -8.87 -0.76 -27.88
N SER A 9 -9.04 -0.71 -26.55
CA SER A 9 -8.88 -1.89 -25.69
C SER A 9 -10.09 -2.84 -25.69
N THR A 10 -11.17 -2.50 -26.41
CA THR A 10 -12.44 -3.24 -26.42
C THR A 10 -12.42 -4.51 -27.29
N HIS A 11 -11.34 -4.80 -28.03
CA HIS A 11 -11.24 -5.96 -28.90
C HIS A 11 -10.07 -6.90 -28.61
N GLN A 12 -9.34 -6.69 -27.51
CA GLN A 12 -8.27 -7.62 -27.16
C GLN A 12 -8.86 -8.87 -26.49
N ASN A 13 -8.39 -10.06 -26.95
CA ASN A 13 -8.69 -11.29 -26.24
C ASN A 13 -8.00 -11.28 -24.85
N LEU A 14 -8.43 -12.17 -23.96
CA LEU A 14 -7.90 -12.31 -22.59
C LEU A 14 -6.37 -12.34 -22.57
N PHE A 15 -5.75 -13.08 -23.49
CA PHE A 15 -4.29 -13.24 -23.54
C PHE A 15 -3.57 -11.92 -23.83
N GLY A 16 -3.99 -11.21 -24.86
CA GLY A 16 -3.41 -9.89 -25.20
C GLY A 16 -3.65 -8.83 -24.11
N TRP A 17 -4.79 -8.88 -23.42
CA TRP A 17 -5.05 -8.03 -22.27
C TRP A 17 -4.07 -8.31 -21.12
N LYS A 18 -3.87 -9.58 -20.79
CA LYS A 18 -2.95 -10.00 -19.73
C LYS A 18 -1.50 -9.62 -20.03
N GLU A 19 -1.03 -9.85 -21.27
CA GLU A 19 0.32 -9.44 -21.68
C GLU A 19 0.53 -7.93 -21.57
N ASN A 20 -0.46 -7.13 -21.96
CA ASN A 20 -0.38 -5.67 -21.83
C ASN A 20 -0.35 -5.23 -20.38
N LEU A 21 -1.17 -5.84 -19.52
CA LEU A 21 -1.19 -5.54 -18.09
C LEU A 21 0.16 -5.88 -17.44
N ILE A 22 0.74 -7.04 -17.73
CA ILE A 22 2.08 -7.42 -17.25
C ILE A 22 3.12 -6.43 -17.74
N ARG A 23 3.05 -5.99 -19.01
CA ARG A 23 3.97 -4.98 -19.56
C ARG A 23 3.85 -3.65 -18.83
N GLU A 24 2.64 -3.15 -18.58
CA GLU A 24 2.40 -1.93 -17.78
C GLU A 24 3.02 -2.05 -16.39
N ILE A 25 2.81 -3.18 -15.70
CA ILE A 25 3.38 -3.44 -14.38
C ILE A 25 4.91 -3.45 -14.44
N VAL A 26 5.51 -4.18 -15.37
CA VAL A 26 6.98 -4.28 -15.49
C VAL A 26 7.63 -2.95 -15.84
N THR A 27 6.99 -2.12 -16.68
CA THR A 27 7.53 -0.81 -17.06
C THR A 27 7.32 0.28 -16.01
N GLY A 28 6.38 0.10 -15.06
CA GLY A 28 6.08 1.03 -13.99
C GLY A 28 7.03 0.95 -12.79
N SER A 29 7.95 -0.01 -12.77
CA SER A 29 8.86 -0.26 -11.65
C SER A 29 10.28 -0.56 -12.10
N LYS A 30 11.21 -0.51 -11.14
CA LYS A 30 12.61 -0.87 -11.28
C LYS A 30 12.94 -2.06 -10.37
N ILE A 31 14.03 -2.75 -10.66
CA ILE A 31 14.63 -3.75 -9.76
C ILE A 31 15.98 -3.20 -9.33
N ILE A 32 16.30 -3.36 -8.04
CA ILE A 32 17.62 -3.05 -7.50
C ILE A 32 18.14 -4.26 -6.73
N ASP A 33 19.42 -4.55 -6.92
CA ASP A 33 20.09 -5.57 -6.11
C ASP A 33 20.43 -5.01 -4.74
N THR A 34 19.97 -5.71 -3.70
CA THR A 34 20.24 -5.38 -2.31
C THR A 34 21.10 -6.47 -1.68
N ARG A 35 21.60 -6.24 -0.45
CA ARG A 35 22.30 -7.29 0.32
C ARG A 35 21.43 -8.52 0.61
N LYS A 36 20.09 -8.42 0.43
CA LYS A 36 19.12 -9.51 0.66
C LYS A 36 18.70 -10.19 -0.65
N GLY A 37 19.00 -9.59 -1.79
CA GLY A 37 18.61 -10.02 -3.13
C GLY A 37 17.91 -8.92 -3.94
N PRO A 38 17.40 -9.24 -5.14
CA PRO A 38 16.73 -8.26 -5.98
C PRO A 38 15.36 -7.88 -5.43
N ILE A 39 15.09 -6.58 -5.35
CA ILE A 39 13.82 -6.02 -4.88
C ILE A 39 13.24 -5.10 -5.95
N GLU A 40 11.96 -5.31 -6.27
CA GLU A 40 11.20 -4.45 -7.14
C GLU A 40 10.62 -3.25 -6.40
N TYR A 41 10.76 -2.05 -7.00
CA TYR A 41 10.28 -0.81 -6.40
C TYR A 41 9.88 0.24 -7.43
N SER A 42 9.17 1.27 -6.98
CA SER A 42 9.00 2.54 -7.69
C SER A 42 9.06 3.72 -6.72
N ILE A 43 9.42 4.90 -7.23
CA ILE A 43 9.40 6.13 -6.43
C ILE A 43 8.52 7.14 -7.17
N ASN A 44 7.59 7.75 -6.40
CA ASN A 44 6.78 8.85 -6.87
C ASN A 44 7.09 10.11 -6.07
N GLY A 45 7.38 11.21 -6.77
CA GLY A 45 7.79 12.48 -6.18
C GLY A 45 9.30 12.72 -6.31
N ASP A 46 9.67 13.99 -6.59
CA ASP A 46 11.05 14.37 -6.90
C ASP A 46 11.77 14.99 -5.70
N SER A 47 11.04 15.40 -4.67
CA SER A 47 11.59 16.13 -3.51
C SER A 47 10.81 15.83 -2.23
N GLY A 48 11.40 16.18 -1.09
CA GLY A 48 10.82 15.99 0.24
C GLY A 48 11.27 14.69 0.90
N PRO A 49 10.88 14.49 2.17
CA PRO A 49 11.23 13.28 2.93
C PRO A 49 10.56 12.03 2.34
N TYR A 50 11.18 10.88 2.59
CA TYR A 50 10.65 9.61 2.11
C TYR A 50 9.51 9.07 2.97
N LEU A 51 8.50 8.51 2.29
CA LEU A 51 7.46 7.65 2.85
C LEU A 51 7.56 6.28 2.18
N VAL A 52 7.89 5.25 2.94
CA VAL A 52 7.91 3.85 2.49
C VAL A 52 6.54 3.24 2.72
N ILE A 53 5.91 2.70 1.69
CA ILE A 53 4.61 2.04 1.82
C ILE A 53 4.78 0.53 1.71
N MET A 54 4.33 -0.17 2.75
CA MET A 54 4.21 -1.62 2.81
C MET A 54 2.77 -2.01 2.47
N HIS A 55 2.60 -2.53 1.25
CA HIS A 55 1.29 -2.86 0.68
C HIS A 55 0.59 -4.02 1.40
N GLY A 56 -0.74 -4.09 1.28
CA GLY A 56 -1.55 -5.23 1.73
C GLY A 56 -1.49 -6.44 0.80
N GLY A 57 -2.26 -7.46 1.11
CA GLY A 57 -2.43 -8.64 0.26
C GLY A 57 -3.83 -8.69 -0.39
N PRO A 58 -3.95 -9.14 -1.66
CA PRO A 58 -2.88 -9.27 -2.64
C PRO A 58 -2.41 -7.92 -3.15
N GLY A 59 -1.11 -7.78 -3.40
CA GLY A 59 -0.59 -6.47 -3.77
C GLY A 59 0.70 -6.51 -4.59
N GLY A 60 1.48 -5.47 -4.42
CA GLY A 60 2.74 -5.17 -5.07
C GLY A 60 3.00 -3.67 -5.02
N TYR A 61 4.10 -3.21 -5.61
CA TYR A 61 4.42 -1.78 -5.64
C TYR A 61 3.31 -0.91 -6.24
N ASP A 62 2.54 -1.46 -7.19
CA ASP A 62 1.46 -0.79 -7.92
C ASP A 62 0.19 -0.59 -7.08
N GLN A 63 0.03 -1.33 -5.99
CA GLN A 63 -1.08 -1.13 -5.05
C GLN A 63 -1.04 0.27 -4.42
N THR A 64 0.16 0.84 -4.23
CA THR A 64 0.31 2.20 -3.71
C THR A 64 -0.39 3.23 -4.59
N ALA A 65 -0.27 3.13 -5.92
CA ALA A 65 -0.96 4.04 -6.83
C ALA A 65 -2.48 3.86 -6.81
N ALA A 66 -2.97 2.65 -6.53
CA ALA A 66 -4.39 2.36 -6.45
C ALA A 66 -5.03 2.93 -5.15
N PHE A 67 -4.34 2.82 -4.01
CA PHE A 67 -4.90 3.16 -2.70
C PHE A 67 -4.47 4.52 -2.17
N PHE A 68 -3.30 5.02 -2.61
CA PHE A 68 -2.64 6.19 -2.04
C PHE A 68 -2.26 7.26 -3.08
N SER A 69 -2.83 7.22 -4.30
CA SER A 69 -2.54 8.22 -5.35
C SER A 69 -2.80 9.66 -4.90
N ASP A 70 -3.74 9.88 -3.98
CA ASP A 70 -4.04 11.20 -3.44
C ASP A 70 -2.92 11.77 -2.55
N MET A 71 -1.97 10.93 -2.15
CA MET A 71 -0.74 11.35 -1.44
C MET A 71 0.35 11.84 -2.42
N PHE A 72 0.22 11.54 -3.71
CA PHE A 72 1.20 11.98 -4.71
C PHE A 72 1.20 13.50 -4.84
N GLY A 73 2.38 14.08 -4.96
CA GLY A 73 2.54 15.53 -5.05
C GLY A 73 2.27 16.30 -3.74
N LYS A 74 2.13 15.64 -2.60
CA LYS A 74 1.91 16.26 -1.29
C LYS A 74 3.21 16.60 -0.53
N GLY A 75 4.34 16.65 -1.23
CA GLY A 75 5.63 17.04 -0.64
C GLY A 75 6.47 15.88 -0.11
N PHE A 76 6.14 14.64 -0.47
CA PHE A 76 6.86 13.44 -0.07
C PHE A 76 7.34 12.66 -1.29
N ARG A 77 8.50 11.99 -1.14
CA ARG A 77 8.95 10.94 -2.05
C ARG A 77 8.38 9.62 -1.56
N ILE A 78 7.46 9.05 -2.31
CA ILE A 78 6.77 7.81 -1.92
C ILE A 78 7.49 6.63 -2.54
N LEU A 79 8.17 5.84 -1.70
CA LEU A 79 8.81 4.58 -2.08
C LEU A 79 7.80 3.44 -1.93
N SER A 80 7.38 2.91 -3.05
CA SER A 80 6.54 1.72 -3.15
C SER A 80 7.40 0.54 -3.55
N TRP A 81 7.21 -0.62 -2.94
CA TRP A 81 7.97 -1.82 -3.27
C TRP A 81 7.10 -3.06 -3.24
N SER A 82 7.47 -4.06 -4.00
CA SER A 82 6.81 -5.35 -3.98
C SER A 82 7.43 -6.19 -2.87
N ARG A 83 6.62 -6.52 -1.84
CA ARG A 83 7.05 -7.41 -0.75
C ARG A 83 7.42 -8.79 -1.31
N PRO A 84 8.24 -9.59 -0.61
CA PRO A 84 8.67 -10.91 -1.10
C PRO A 84 7.53 -11.81 -1.57
N GLY A 85 7.72 -12.43 -2.73
CA GLY A 85 6.73 -13.27 -3.40
C GLY A 85 5.72 -12.53 -4.27
N TYR A 86 5.73 -11.20 -4.25
CA TYR A 86 4.88 -10.37 -5.12
C TYR A 86 5.64 -9.85 -6.33
N ILE A 87 5.00 -9.96 -7.48
CA ILE A 87 5.43 -9.48 -8.80
C ILE A 87 6.85 -9.96 -9.12
N ARG A 88 7.87 -9.10 -9.01
CA ARG A 88 9.25 -9.43 -9.38
C ARG A 88 10.22 -9.53 -8.20
N THR A 89 9.75 -9.36 -6.96
CA THR A 89 10.55 -9.63 -5.78
C THR A 89 10.43 -11.11 -5.41
N PRO A 90 11.52 -11.90 -5.46
CA PRO A 90 11.47 -13.31 -5.10
C PRO A 90 11.06 -13.52 -3.64
N LEU A 91 10.35 -14.60 -3.35
CA LEU A 91 9.94 -14.94 -1.97
C LEU A 91 11.14 -15.23 -1.06
N GLU A 92 12.19 -15.74 -1.66
CA GLU A 92 13.43 -16.12 -0.97
C GLU A 92 14.21 -14.93 -0.37
N VAL A 93 13.86 -13.71 -0.77
CA VAL A 93 14.45 -12.47 -0.20
C VAL A 93 14.09 -12.33 1.27
N GLY A 94 12.83 -12.61 1.65
CA GLY A 94 12.40 -12.64 3.05
C GLY A 94 10.98 -13.15 3.21
N LYS A 95 10.79 -14.24 3.98
CA LYS A 95 9.48 -14.87 4.18
C LYS A 95 8.74 -14.31 5.38
N THR A 96 9.45 -14.18 6.51
CA THR A 96 8.85 -13.70 7.76
C THR A 96 8.69 -12.18 7.75
N TYR A 97 7.83 -11.66 8.60
CA TYR A 97 7.64 -10.20 8.69
C TYR A 97 8.88 -9.48 9.23
N GLU A 98 9.67 -10.14 10.09
CA GLU A 98 10.97 -9.65 10.53
C GLU A 98 11.95 -9.53 9.35
N GLU A 99 12.01 -10.56 8.49
CA GLU A 99 12.84 -10.55 7.29
C GLU A 99 12.38 -9.47 6.32
N GLN A 100 11.07 -9.30 6.11
CA GLN A 100 10.52 -8.24 5.26
C GLN A 100 10.84 -6.84 5.78
N ALA A 101 10.90 -6.64 7.09
CA ALA A 101 11.40 -5.39 7.68
C ALA A 101 12.88 -5.17 7.35
N ASP A 102 13.71 -6.23 7.44
CA ASP A 102 15.12 -6.18 7.06
C ASP A 102 15.32 -5.96 5.56
N ASP A 103 14.40 -6.46 4.71
CA ASP A 103 14.38 -6.24 3.26
C ASP A 103 14.09 -4.78 2.91
N ALA A 104 13.10 -4.16 3.60
CA ALA A 104 12.82 -2.75 3.46
C ALA A 104 14.02 -1.88 3.85
N ALA A 105 14.73 -2.25 4.94
CA ALA A 105 15.95 -1.59 5.35
C ALA A 105 17.07 -1.75 4.31
N ALA A 106 17.23 -2.96 3.72
CA ALA A 106 18.20 -3.22 2.67
C ALA A 106 17.88 -2.46 1.36
N LEU A 107 16.58 -2.33 1.03
CA LEU A 107 16.12 -1.50 -0.10
C LEU A 107 16.47 -0.02 0.12
N MET A 108 16.19 0.50 1.32
CA MET A 108 16.55 1.88 1.67
C MET A 108 18.06 2.09 1.59
N ASP A 109 18.89 1.15 2.08
CA ASP A 109 20.35 1.22 1.98
C ASP A 109 20.82 1.29 0.53
N ALA A 110 20.26 0.42 -0.34
CA ALA A 110 20.62 0.37 -1.77
C ALA A 110 20.21 1.65 -2.51
N LEU A 111 19.18 2.36 -2.03
CA LEU A 111 18.70 3.62 -2.58
C LEU A 111 19.32 4.86 -1.92
N GLY A 112 20.18 4.69 -0.91
CA GLY A 112 20.79 5.79 -0.16
C GLY A 112 19.78 6.58 0.69
N ILE A 113 18.74 5.91 1.21
CA ILE A 113 17.71 6.49 2.05
C ILE A 113 18.04 6.18 3.52
N ASP A 114 18.41 7.20 4.27
CA ASP A 114 18.78 7.03 5.68
C ASP A 114 17.54 6.91 6.59
N HIS A 115 16.52 7.75 6.37
CA HIS A 115 15.32 7.82 7.20
C HIS A 115 14.06 7.90 6.35
N ALA A 116 12.98 7.32 6.83
CA ALA A 116 11.66 7.41 6.19
C ALA A 116 10.53 7.40 7.22
N ALA A 117 9.37 7.96 6.85
CA ALA A 117 8.13 7.49 7.43
C ALA A 117 7.80 6.13 6.82
N VAL A 118 7.05 5.33 7.57
CA VAL A 118 6.57 4.03 7.09
C VAL A 118 5.05 4.00 7.18
N LEU A 119 4.39 3.49 6.14
CA LEU A 119 2.96 3.21 6.15
C LEU A 119 2.76 1.71 5.93
N GLY A 120 2.10 1.05 6.87
CA GLY A 120 1.65 -0.33 6.74
C GLY A 120 0.15 -0.41 6.53
N TYR A 121 -0.27 -0.99 5.40
CA TYR A 121 -1.67 -1.20 5.07
C TYR A 121 -2.03 -2.69 5.13
N SER A 122 -3.09 -3.05 5.86
CA SER A 122 -3.60 -4.43 5.92
C SER A 122 -2.49 -5.43 6.32
N ALA A 123 -2.20 -6.47 5.51
CA ALA A 123 -1.10 -7.41 5.68
C ALA A 123 0.31 -6.76 5.63
N GLY A 124 0.42 -5.49 5.21
CA GLY A 124 1.65 -4.70 5.32
C GLY A 124 1.87 -4.10 6.71
N GLY A 125 0.89 -4.22 7.62
CA GLY A 125 1.00 -3.77 9.01
C GLY A 125 2.11 -4.46 9.79
N PRO A 126 2.13 -5.80 9.88
CA PRO A 126 3.16 -6.54 10.62
C PRO A 126 4.60 -6.19 10.21
N PRO A 127 4.99 -6.21 8.90
CA PRO A 127 6.35 -5.84 8.52
C PRO A 127 6.65 -4.35 8.80
N ALA A 128 5.66 -3.44 8.74
CA ALA A 128 5.84 -2.03 9.11
C ALA A 128 6.10 -1.87 10.63
N ILE A 129 5.39 -2.63 11.46
CA ILE A 129 5.57 -2.70 12.91
C ILE A 129 6.97 -3.22 13.25
N TYR A 130 7.39 -4.32 12.63
CA TYR A 130 8.75 -4.85 12.81
C TYR A 130 9.81 -3.85 12.35
N PHE A 131 9.61 -3.15 11.23
CA PHE A 131 10.53 -2.13 10.76
C PHE A 131 10.68 -1.00 11.79
N ALA A 132 9.58 -0.42 12.24
CA ALA A 132 9.60 0.69 13.20
C ALA A 132 10.21 0.30 14.56
N ALA A 133 10.00 -0.95 15.00
CA ALA A 133 10.55 -1.45 16.25
C ALA A 133 12.04 -1.81 16.16
N ARG A 134 12.52 -2.33 15.00
CA ARG A 134 13.90 -2.76 14.79
C ARG A 134 14.82 -1.65 14.33
N TYR A 135 14.27 -0.65 13.64
CA TYR A 135 14.98 0.49 13.05
C TYR A 135 14.44 1.83 13.55
N PRO A 136 14.36 2.05 14.88
CA PRO A 136 13.75 3.26 15.44
C PRO A 136 14.44 4.54 14.99
N GLU A 137 15.76 4.50 14.78
CA GLU A 137 16.54 5.65 14.33
C GLU A 137 16.34 5.96 12.83
N ARG A 138 15.72 5.05 12.08
CA ARG A 138 15.41 5.20 10.66
C ARG A 138 13.94 5.51 10.41
N THR A 139 13.10 5.49 11.45
CA THR A 139 11.66 5.68 11.35
C THR A 139 11.26 6.97 12.04
N TRP A 140 11.02 8.02 11.25
CA TRP A 140 10.61 9.30 11.83
C TRP A 140 9.09 9.41 12.06
N ALA A 141 8.27 8.59 11.42
CA ALA A 141 6.84 8.42 11.68
C ALA A 141 6.34 7.06 11.19
N LEU A 142 5.28 6.56 11.81
CA LEU A 142 4.57 5.34 11.40
C LEU A 142 3.11 5.64 11.15
N ILE A 143 2.54 5.12 10.07
CA ILE A 143 1.10 5.09 9.83
C ILE A 143 0.67 3.62 9.73
N LEU A 144 -0.30 3.22 10.52
CA LEU A 144 -0.95 1.92 10.44
C LEU A 144 -2.39 2.12 9.95
N GLU A 145 -2.70 1.64 8.75
CA GLU A 145 -4.00 1.83 8.16
C GLU A 145 -4.68 0.50 7.87
N CYS A 146 -5.83 0.25 8.52
CA CYS A 146 -6.52 -1.05 8.49
C CYS A 146 -5.54 -2.21 8.68
N ALA A 147 -4.50 -1.98 9.51
CA ALA A 147 -3.35 -2.85 9.62
C ALA A 147 -3.64 -4.05 10.54
N VAL A 148 -3.18 -5.22 10.15
CA VAL A 148 -3.16 -6.39 11.03
C VAL A 148 -2.12 -6.17 12.12
N THR A 149 -2.52 -6.29 13.39
CA THR A 149 -1.65 -6.05 14.55
C THR A 149 -1.64 -7.22 15.53
N GLN A 150 -2.47 -8.22 15.30
CA GLN A 150 -2.56 -9.45 16.07
C GLN A 150 -2.83 -10.64 15.15
N LYS A 151 -3.00 -11.83 15.71
CA LYS A 151 -3.27 -13.04 14.92
C LYS A 151 -4.50 -12.85 14.04
N TYR A 152 -4.29 -12.92 12.75
CA TYR A 152 -5.39 -12.81 11.80
C TYR A 152 -6.20 -14.11 11.75
N THR A 153 -7.50 -13.97 11.90
CA THR A 153 -8.45 -15.07 11.78
C THR A 153 -9.54 -14.69 10.79
N ILE A 154 -9.69 -15.45 9.73
CA ILE A 154 -10.78 -15.23 8.78
C ILE A 154 -12.11 -15.42 9.52
N ASN A 155 -12.94 -14.40 9.52
CA ASN A 155 -14.25 -14.47 10.16
C ASN A 155 -15.08 -15.60 9.51
N SER A 156 -15.50 -16.59 10.31
CA SER A 156 -16.16 -17.81 9.83
C SER A 156 -17.50 -17.56 9.11
N LYS A 157 -18.16 -16.44 9.38
CA LYS A 157 -19.45 -16.11 8.75
C LYS A 157 -19.33 -15.87 7.24
N ASN A 158 -18.18 -15.38 6.76
CA ASN A 158 -17.95 -15.04 5.36
C ASN A 158 -16.82 -15.86 4.74
N PHE A 159 -16.41 -16.96 5.40
CA PHE A 159 -15.25 -17.76 4.95
C PHE A 159 -15.39 -18.28 3.52
N LEU A 160 -16.55 -18.90 3.21
CA LEU A 160 -16.80 -19.43 1.88
C LEU A 160 -16.95 -18.31 0.83
N GLU A 161 -17.53 -17.19 1.20
CA GLU A 161 -17.67 -16.01 0.34
C GLU A 161 -16.31 -15.39 0.05
N LYS A 162 -15.45 -15.25 1.05
CA LYS A 162 -14.06 -14.76 0.88
C LYS A 162 -13.23 -15.68 0.01
N ILE A 163 -13.34 -17.01 0.19
CA ILE A 163 -12.67 -17.99 -0.69
C ILE A 163 -13.18 -17.87 -2.13
N TYR A 164 -14.51 -17.82 -2.31
CA TYR A 164 -15.11 -17.69 -3.62
C TYR A 164 -14.74 -16.38 -4.32
N PHE A 165 -14.81 -15.27 -3.60
CA PHE A 165 -14.42 -13.97 -4.13
C PHE A 165 -12.91 -13.89 -4.42
N GLY A 166 -12.08 -14.40 -3.51
CA GLY A 166 -10.64 -14.52 -3.75
C GLY A 166 -10.37 -15.31 -5.03
N PHE A 167 -11.05 -16.44 -5.23
CA PHE A 167 -10.95 -17.22 -6.47
C PHE A 167 -11.38 -16.39 -7.69
N LEU A 168 -12.46 -15.63 -7.61
CA LEU A 168 -12.91 -14.77 -8.72
C LEU A 168 -11.90 -13.64 -9.01
N MET A 169 -11.40 -12.96 -7.99
CA MET A 169 -10.45 -11.85 -8.15
C MET A 169 -9.09 -12.30 -8.66
N PHE A 170 -8.65 -13.50 -8.27
CA PHE A 170 -7.44 -14.13 -8.82
C PHE A 170 -7.66 -14.77 -10.20
N ASN A 171 -8.91 -14.79 -10.68
CA ASN A 171 -9.23 -15.33 -12.02
C ASN A 171 -9.14 -14.21 -13.05
N ASP A 172 -8.05 -14.16 -13.79
CA ASP A 172 -7.78 -13.16 -14.82
C ASP A 172 -8.91 -13.06 -15.87
N SER A 173 -9.62 -14.16 -16.15
CA SER A 173 -10.76 -14.17 -17.05
C SER A 173 -11.93 -13.34 -16.50
N PHE A 174 -12.20 -13.44 -15.20
CA PHE A 174 -13.25 -12.68 -14.54
C PHE A 174 -12.93 -11.18 -14.56
N VAL A 175 -11.68 -10.81 -14.23
CA VAL A 175 -11.23 -9.41 -14.27
C VAL A 175 -11.30 -8.85 -15.70
N TRP A 176 -10.89 -9.63 -16.69
CA TRP A 176 -10.99 -9.24 -18.11
C TRP A 176 -12.45 -9.05 -18.57
N VAL A 177 -13.33 -10.01 -18.29
CA VAL A 177 -14.76 -9.90 -18.61
C VAL A 177 -15.38 -8.67 -17.96
N SER A 178 -15.00 -8.38 -16.73
CA SER A 178 -15.47 -7.21 -15.99
C SER A 178 -15.06 -5.89 -16.65
N ASN A 179 -13.84 -5.83 -17.20
CA ASN A 179 -13.40 -4.68 -17.98
C ASN A 179 -14.17 -4.52 -19.30
N VAL A 180 -14.53 -5.63 -19.96
CA VAL A 180 -15.29 -5.63 -21.22
C VAL A 180 -16.75 -5.24 -21.01
N LEU A 181 -17.39 -5.72 -19.93
CA LEU A 181 -18.81 -5.46 -19.63
C LEU A 181 -19.09 -4.02 -19.13
N GLY A 182 -18.06 -3.24 -18.85
CA GLY A 182 -18.17 -1.81 -18.57
C GLY A 182 -18.90 -1.46 -17.28
N LYS A 183 -19.76 -0.42 -17.31
CA LYS A 183 -20.37 0.17 -16.10
C LYS A 183 -21.24 -0.78 -15.27
N LEU A 184 -21.94 -1.74 -15.90
CA LEU A 184 -22.80 -2.68 -15.18
C LEU A 184 -21.99 -3.65 -14.35
N ALA A 185 -20.95 -4.24 -14.93
CA ALA A 185 -20.04 -5.12 -14.23
C ALA A 185 -19.30 -4.40 -13.11
N LEU A 186 -18.89 -3.14 -13.33
CA LEU A 186 -18.21 -2.32 -12.31
C LEU A 186 -19.08 -2.14 -11.07
N SER A 187 -20.40 -1.99 -11.22
CA SER A 187 -21.31 -1.87 -10.08
C SER A 187 -21.46 -3.16 -9.30
N LEU A 188 -21.53 -4.30 -9.98
CA LEU A 188 -21.61 -5.60 -9.34
C LEU A 188 -20.31 -5.93 -8.59
N ILE A 189 -19.17 -5.58 -9.19
CA ILE A 189 -17.86 -5.77 -8.54
C ILE A 189 -17.71 -4.84 -7.32
N ALA A 190 -18.08 -3.55 -7.46
CA ALA A 190 -18.07 -2.63 -6.33
C ALA A 190 -18.94 -3.16 -5.18
N MET A 191 -20.14 -3.68 -5.49
CA MET A 191 -21.03 -4.30 -4.51
C MET A 191 -20.35 -5.47 -3.82
N SER A 192 -19.79 -6.40 -4.58
CA SER A 192 -19.12 -7.58 -4.03
C SER A 192 -17.92 -7.23 -3.15
N ILE A 193 -17.10 -6.25 -3.58
CA ILE A 193 -15.97 -5.76 -2.77
C ILE A 193 -16.45 -5.13 -1.47
N ILE A 194 -17.45 -4.22 -1.55
CA ILE A 194 -17.95 -3.52 -0.37
C ILE A 194 -18.62 -4.50 0.61
N GLU A 195 -19.43 -5.43 0.12
CA GLU A 195 -20.08 -6.46 0.96
C GLU A 195 -19.07 -7.37 1.66
N MET A 196 -17.97 -7.70 1.00
CA MET A 196 -16.94 -8.55 1.56
C MET A 196 -16.05 -7.82 2.57
N GLU A 197 -15.69 -6.57 2.27
CA GLU A 197 -14.71 -5.79 3.01
C GLU A 197 -15.35 -4.88 4.06
N SER A 198 -16.70 -4.86 4.17
CA SER A 198 -17.40 -4.00 5.11
C SER A 198 -18.53 -4.70 5.85
N SER A 199 -18.83 -4.18 7.04
CA SER A 199 -20.04 -4.48 7.83
C SER A 199 -21.14 -3.43 7.63
N LEU A 200 -21.11 -2.67 6.54
CA LEU A 200 -22.16 -1.72 6.18
C LEU A 200 -23.49 -2.43 5.94
N ASN A 201 -24.59 -1.81 6.31
CA ASN A 201 -25.91 -2.35 5.99
C ASN A 201 -26.26 -2.08 4.51
N ASN A 202 -27.31 -2.77 4.00
CA ASN A 202 -27.71 -2.68 2.61
C ASN A 202 -27.96 -1.24 2.12
N HIS A 203 -28.57 -0.39 2.97
CA HIS A 203 -28.84 1.01 2.60
C HIS A 203 -27.55 1.81 2.45
N GLN A 204 -26.60 1.66 3.38
CA GLN A 204 -25.29 2.30 3.33
C GLN A 204 -24.49 1.82 2.10
N THR A 205 -24.49 0.49 1.85
CA THR A 205 -23.83 -0.11 0.67
C THR A 205 -24.36 0.44 -0.65
N VAL A 206 -25.69 0.45 -0.83
CA VAL A 206 -26.32 0.97 -2.05
C VAL A 206 -26.00 2.45 -2.25
N LYS A 207 -26.07 3.26 -1.19
CA LYS A 207 -25.71 4.68 -1.24
C LYS A 207 -24.25 4.87 -1.64
N LEU A 208 -23.34 4.13 -1.02
CA LEU A 208 -21.90 4.21 -1.31
C LEU A 208 -21.60 3.84 -2.77
N ILE A 209 -22.24 2.81 -3.31
CA ILE A 209 -22.10 2.41 -4.71
C ILE A 209 -22.61 3.52 -5.63
N ASP A 210 -23.72 4.16 -5.29
CA ASP A 210 -24.27 5.26 -6.07
C ASP A 210 -23.31 6.47 -6.05
N ASP A 211 -22.77 6.83 -4.90
CA ASP A 211 -21.76 7.87 -4.74
C ASP A 211 -20.49 7.57 -5.59
N ILE A 212 -20.00 6.31 -5.58
CA ILE A 212 -18.85 5.89 -6.39
C ILE A 212 -19.15 6.03 -7.88
N LYS A 213 -20.32 5.61 -8.37
CA LYS A 213 -20.69 5.68 -9.80
C LYS A 213 -20.70 7.10 -10.37
N HIS A 214 -21.06 8.06 -9.55
CA HIS A 214 -21.16 9.46 -9.96
C HIS A 214 -19.83 10.22 -9.81
N ASP A 215 -18.83 9.63 -9.17
CA ASP A 215 -17.50 10.20 -9.00
C ASP A 215 -16.49 9.52 -9.94
N LYS A 216 -16.03 10.25 -10.97
CA LYS A 216 -15.06 9.74 -11.96
C LYS A 216 -13.73 9.34 -11.33
N HIS A 217 -13.29 10.03 -10.27
CA HIS A 217 -12.07 9.72 -9.57
C HIS A 217 -12.21 8.38 -8.82
N ARG A 218 -13.28 8.19 -8.07
CA ARG A 218 -13.54 6.94 -7.33
C ARG A 218 -13.77 5.74 -8.26
N VAL A 219 -14.42 5.95 -9.42
CA VAL A 219 -14.50 4.91 -10.47
C VAL A 219 -13.11 4.53 -10.98
N LYS A 220 -12.20 5.52 -11.15
CA LYS A 220 -10.81 5.23 -11.52
C LYS A 220 -10.10 4.45 -10.42
N VAL A 221 -10.21 4.89 -9.17
CA VAL A 221 -9.63 4.21 -8.00
C VAL A 221 -10.10 2.75 -7.93
N LEU A 222 -11.40 2.47 -8.06
CA LEU A 222 -11.93 1.10 -8.09
C LEU A 222 -11.28 0.24 -9.18
N LYS A 223 -11.13 0.80 -10.39
CA LYS A 223 -10.45 0.10 -11.51
C LYS A 223 -8.97 -0.14 -11.22
N ASP A 224 -8.29 0.82 -10.63
CA ASP A 224 -6.88 0.70 -10.27
C ASP A 224 -6.67 -0.35 -9.16
N ILE A 225 -7.59 -0.42 -8.18
CA ILE A 225 -7.61 -1.48 -7.17
C ILE A 225 -7.74 -2.85 -7.83
N MET A 226 -8.68 -3.04 -8.73
CA MET A 226 -8.84 -4.30 -9.46
C MET A 226 -7.58 -4.67 -10.26
N LYS A 227 -6.95 -3.70 -10.92
CA LYS A 227 -5.68 -3.91 -11.63
C LYS A 227 -4.55 -4.30 -10.69
N SER A 228 -4.44 -3.67 -9.51
CA SER A 228 -3.40 -3.96 -8.54
C SER A 228 -3.51 -5.34 -7.87
N MET A 229 -4.62 -6.04 -8.11
CA MET A 229 -4.83 -7.44 -7.69
C MET A 229 -4.59 -8.43 -8.84
N SER A 230 -4.39 -7.96 -10.07
CA SER A 230 -4.24 -8.76 -11.29
C SER A 230 -2.88 -8.53 -11.95
N PRO A 231 -2.31 -9.48 -12.71
CA PRO A 231 -2.71 -10.87 -12.79
C PRO A 231 -2.42 -11.61 -11.48
N GLY A 232 -3.32 -12.51 -11.10
CA GLY A 232 -3.21 -13.24 -9.84
C GLY A 232 -1.96 -14.12 -9.75
N GLU A 233 -1.51 -14.70 -10.87
CA GLU A 233 -0.37 -15.62 -10.90
C GLU A 233 0.95 -14.99 -10.41
N ILE A 234 1.21 -13.70 -10.71
CA ILE A 234 2.44 -13.01 -10.29
C ILE A 234 2.37 -12.50 -8.86
N ARG A 235 1.23 -12.64 -8.19
CA ARG A 235 0.98 -12.20 -6.80
C ARG A 235 0.75 -13.36 -5.84
N LYS A 236 0.46 -14.55 -6.41
CA LYS A 236 0.03 -15.72 -5.64
C LYS A 236 1.04 -16.15 -4.58
N LYS A 237 2.33 -16.21 -4.90
CA LYS A 237 3.36 -16.62 -3.94
C LYS A 237 3.41 -15.71 -2.71
N GLY A 238 3.31 -14.40 -2.92
CA GLY A 238 3.27 -13.43 -1.85
C GLY A 238 2.01 -13.55 -1.01
N MET A 239 0.85 -13.73 -1.65
CA MET A 239 -0.43 -13.92 -0.95
C MET A 239 -0.45 -15.22 -0.13
N ASP A 240 0.02 -16.33 -0.69
CA ASP A 240 0.12 -17.60 0.04
C ASP A 240 1.04 -17.45 1.27
N ASN A 241 2.17 -16.74 1.12
CA ASN A 241 3.07 -16.44 2.23
C ASN A 241 2.42 -15.54 3.28
N ASP A 242 1.72 -14.48 2.86
CA ASP A 242 1.00 -13.62 3.81
C ASP A 242 -0.02 -14.40 4.62
N MET A 243 -0.82 -15.27 4.00
CA MET A 243 -1.78 -16.11 4.72
C MET A 243 -1.09 -17.04 5.73
N GLU A 244 0.06 -17.61 5.35
CA GLU A 244 0.86 -18.44 6.26
C GLU A 244 1.42 -17.63 7.44
N GLN A 245 1.98 -16.44 7.19
CA GLN A 245 2.60 -15.61 8.22
C GLN A 245 1.55 -14.98 9.14
N LEU A 246 0.42 -14.48 8.60
CA LEU A 246 -0.67 -13.89 9.36
C LEU A 246 -1.29 -14.89 10.36
N ALA A 247 -1.37 -16.17 9.99
CA ALA A 247 -1.84 -17.23 10.88
C ALA A 247 -0.87 -17.51 12.05
N LYS A 248 0.40 -17.11 11.92
CA LYS A 248 1.48 -17.32 12.91
C LYS A 248 1.75 -16.09 13.79
N VAL A 249 1.14 -14.95 13.49
CA VAL A 249 1.29 -13.75 14.32
C VAL A 249 0.76 -14.05 15.73
N GLU A 250 1.63 -13.94 16.73
CA GLU A 250 1.26 -14.09 18.14
C GLU A 250 1.41 -12.76 18.87
N ASN A 251 2.62 -12.18 18.86
CA ASN A 251 2.93 -10.93 19.53
C ASN A 251 3.82 -10.05 18.64
N LEU A 252 3.26 -8.98 18.13
CA LEU A 252 4.04 -7.97 17.42
C LEU A 252 4.71 -7.01 18.42
N PRO A 253 5.90 -6.46 18.10
CA PRO A 253 6.66 -5.62 19.02
C PRO A 253 6.10 -4.18 19.14
N LEU A 254 4.78 -4.02 19.35
CA LEU A 254 4.09 -2.73 19.38
C LEU A 254 4.67 -1.78 20.42
N SER A 255 4.91 -2.27 21.64
CA SER A 255 5.47 -1.48 22.75
C SER A 255 6.92 -1.02 22.53
N LYS A 256 7.64 -1.57 21.54
CA LYS A 256 9.01 -1.19 21.19
C LYS A 256 9.07 -0.04 20.18
N ILE A 257 7.94 0.35 19.61
CA ILE A 257 7.87 1.44 18.62
C ILE A 257 8.08 2.77 19.33
N LYS A 258 9.11 3.52 18.90
CA LYS A 258 9.44 4.85 19.41
C LYS A 258 8.88 5.98 18.54
N ALA A 259 8.70 5.70 17.25
CA ALA A 259 8.22 6.68 16.29
C ALA A 259 6.80 7.15 16.63
N PRO A 260 6.49 8.45 16.46
CA PRO A 260 5.11 8.91 16.47
C PRO A 260 4.28 8.07 15.50
N THR A 261 3.12 7.60 15.95
CA THR A 261 2.31 6.66 15.20
C THR A 261 0.88 7.16 15.02
N LEU A 262 0.40 7.18 13.76
CA LEU A 262 -1.00 7.42 13.43
C LEU A 262 -1.64 6.08 13.04
N ILE A 263 -2.72 5.73 13.73
CA ILE A 263 -3.52 4.55 13.44
C ILE A 263 -4.83 5.01 12.82
N ILE A 264 -5.11 4.56 11.60
CA ILE A 264 -6.35 4.88 10.86
C ILE A 264 -7.13 3.59 10.66
N HIS A 265 -8.39 3.56 11.10
CA HIS A 265 -9.19 2.35 10.97
C HIS A 265 -10.67 2.66 10.73
N GLY A 266 -11.32 1.86 9.89
CA GLY A 266 -12.74 1.98 9.60
C GLY A 266 -13.59 1.32 10.67
N THR A 267 -14.64 2.01 11.14
CA THR A 267 -15.55 1.40 12.14
C THR A 267 -16.35 0.22 11.56
N ASN A 268 -16.38 0.09 10.26
CA ASN A 268 -17.09 -0.98 9.53
C ASN A 268 -16.13 -1.89 8.75
N ASP A 269 -14.85 -1.95 9.13
CA ASP A 269 -13.91 -2.91 8.55
C ASP A 269 -14.33 -4.34 8.90
N ALA A 270 -14.62 -5.16 7.88
CA ALA A 270 -15.02 -6.55 8.04
C ALA A 270 -13.88 -7.53 7.79
N ASP A 271 -12.74 -7.05 7.30
CA ASP A 271 -11.55 -7.86 7.05
C ASP A 271 -10.60 -7.86 8.24
N VAL A 272 -10.15 -6.68 8.66
CA VAL A 272 -9.34 -6.52 9.88
C VAL A 272 -10.22 -5.93 10.99
N PRO A 273 -10.41 -6.65 12.10
CA PRO A 273 -11.28 -6.19 13.19
C PRO A 273 -10.78 -4.88 13.81
N LEU A 274 -11.72 -4.05 14.29
CA LEU A 274 -11.39 -2.81 15.02
C LEU A 274 -10.47 -3.05 16.23
N ALA A 275 -10.55 -4.23 16.83
CA ALA A 275 -9.69 -4.65 17.95
C ALA A 275 -8.19 -4.59 17.61
N ASP A 276 -7.81 -4.74 16.33
CA ASP A 276 -6.43 -4.57 15.87
C ASP A 276 -5.96 -3.12 16.06
N ALA A 277 -6.78 -2.15 15.66
CA ALA A 277 -6.46 -0.73 15.85
C ALA A 277 -6.47 -0.32 17.33
N GLU A 278 -7.40 -0.86 18.13
CA GLU A 278 -7.48 -0.61 19.56
C GLU A 278 -6.25 -1.19 20.30
N LEU A 279 -5.82 -2.41 19.96
CA LEU A 279 -4.59 -3.01 20.48
C LEU A 279 -3.37 -2.17 20.13
N ALA A 280 -3.21 -1.76 18.88
CA ALA A 280 -2.11 -0.91 18.47
C ALA A 280 -2.10 0.43 19.23
N ALA A 281 -3.27 1.05 19.40
CA ALA A 281 -3.41 2.30 20.13
C ALA A 281 -3.10 2.15 21.62
N HIS A 282 -3.39 1.01 22.22
CA HIS A 282 -3.09 0.71 23.60
C HIS A 282 -1.60 0.42 23.85
N GLU A 283 -0.96 -0.33 22.94
CA GLU A 283 0.39 -0.85 23.12
C GLU A 283 1.48 0.12 22.61
N ILE A 284 1.20 0.95 21.62
CA ILE A 284 2.19 1.88 21.05
C ILE A 284 2.23 3.18 21.88
N PRO A 285 3.36 3.52 22.53
CA PRO A 285 3.42 4.63 23.49
C PRO A 285 3.04 6.01 22.93
N ASN A 286 3.42 6.31 21.68
CA ASN A 286 3.22 7.61 21.02
C ASN A 286 2.22 7.48 19.87
N SER A 287 1.07 6.89 20.11
CA SER A 287 0.06 6.66 19.08
C SER A 287 -1.12 7.63 19.15
N GLN A 288 -1.71 7.88 17.98
CA GLN A 288 -2.97 8.59 17.80
C GLN A 288 -3.91 7.68 17.01
N LEU A 289 -5.08 7.37 17.56
CA LEU A 289 -6.11 6.57 16.89
C LEU A 289 -7.11 7.51 16.19
N TYR A 290 -7.29 7.33 14.90
CA TYR A 290 -8.30 7.99 14.10
C TYR A 290 -9.28 6.98 13.53
N LEU A 291 -10.45 6.88 14.14
CA LEU A 291 -11.53 6.04 13.65
C LEU A 291 -12.33 6.77 12.58
N VAL A 292 -12.56 6.09 11.47
CA VAL A 292 -13.32 6.60 10.33
C VAL A 292 -14.76 6.06 10.41
N PRO A 293 -15.75 6.90 10.75
CA PRO A 293 -17.15 6.47 10.76
C PRO A 293 -17.59 5.97 9.38
N GLU A 294 -18.28 4.84 9.33
CA GLU A 294 -18.67 4.15 8.10
C GLU A 294 -17.48 3.78 7.17
N GLY A 295 -16.24 3.99 7.64
CA GLY A 295 -15.04 3.51 6.97
C GLY A 295 -14.98 1.99 7.00
N PHE A 296 -14.43 1.40 5.94
CA PHE A 296 -14.25 -0.05 5.82
C PHE A 296 -12.85 -0.35 5.29
N HIS A 297 -12.52 -1.62 5.09
CA HIS A 297 -11.15 -2.03 4.76
C HIS A 297 -10.55 -1.25 3.58
N ILE A 298 -11.32 -1.00 2.53
CA ILE A 298 -10.88 -0.26 1.34
C ILE A 298 -11.11 1.25 1.53
N MET A 299 -10.28 1.89 2.37
CA MET A 299 -10.39 3.32 2.71
C MET A 299 -10.46 4.25 1.50
N ALA A 300 -9.76 3.91 0.41
CA ALA A 300 -9.75 4.71 -0.83
C ALA A 300 -11.13 4.85 -1.50
N LEU A 301 -12.09 3.99 -1.15
CA LEU A 301 -13.48 4.04 -1.65
C LEU A 301 -14.47 4.66 -0.68
N THR A 302 -14.06 5.06 0.52
CA THR A 302 -14.96 5.68 1.50
C THR A 302 -15.31 7.12 1.13
N ASN A 303 -16.43 7.62 1.64
CA ASN A 303 -16.81 9.03 1.48
C ASN A 303 -15.88 9.97 2.25
N SER A 304 -15.16 9.46 3.25
CA SER A 304 -14.24 10.22 4.10
C SER A 304 -12.81 10.30 3.57
N ILE A 305 -12.51 9.79 2.36
CA ILE A 305 -11.12 9.70 1.85
C ILE A 305 -10.39 11.05 1.86
N GLY A 306 -11.07 12.16 1.58
CA GLY A 306 -10.48 13.49 1.63
C GLY A 306 -9.96 13.86 3.03
N LEU A 307 -10.76 13.57 4.08
CA LEU A 307 -10.37 13.80 5.48
C LEU A 307 -9.24 12.85 5.91
N ILE A 308 -9.27 11.60 5.46
CA ILE A 308 -8.21 10.62 5.72
C ILE A 308 -6.88 11.11 5.15
N ASN A 309 -6.88 11.59 3.91
CA ASN A 309 -5.69 12.14 3.25
C ASN A 309 -5.17 13.39 3.97
N GLU A 310 -6.06 14.29 4.41
CA GLU A 310 -5.68 15.43 5.22
C GLU A 310 -5.01 14.99 6.53
N LYS A 311 -5.55 13.99 7.21
CA LYS A 311 -4.95 13.44 8.44
C LYS A 311 -3.57 12.85 8.19
N ARG A 312 -3.40 12.04 7.12
CA ARG A 312 -2.09 11.47 6.75
C ARG A 312 -1.07 12.58 6.49
N VAL A 313 -1.41 13.55 5.64
CA VAL A 313 -0.50 14.65 5.25
C VAL A 313 -0.16 15.55 6.45
N THR A 314 -1.15 15.91 7.25
CA THR A 314 -0.94 16.73 8.46
C THR A 314 -0.02 16.02 9.44
N PHE A 315 -0.27 14.74 9.72
CA PHE A 315 0.56 13.95 10.62
C PHE A 315 2.00 13.83 10.11
N LEU A 316 2.18 13.52 8.84
CA LEU A 316 3.52 13.43 8.24
C LEU A 316 4.26 14.76 8.27
N ASN A 317 3.60 15.88 7.92
CA ASN A 317 4.21 17.21 7.97
C ASN A 317 4.61 17.63 9.39
N MET A 318 3.83 17.23 10.40
CA MET A 318 4.12 17.53 11.81
C MET A 318 5.41 16.85 12.30
N HIS A 319 5.72 15.67 11.75
CA HIS A 319 6.84 14.85 12.20
C HIS A 319 7.99 14.74 11.18
N ALA A 320 7.83 15.35 10.01
CA ALA A 320 8.87 15.33 8.98
C ALA A 320 10.15 16.00 9.49
N PRO A 321 11.34 15.40 9.23
CA PRO A 321 12.61 16.03 9.56
C PRO A 321 12.76 17.38 8.83
N SER A 322 13.36 18.37 9.49
CA SER A 322 13.64 19.66 8.85
C SER A 322 14.68 19.49 7.74
N ILE A 323 14.51 20.25 6.63
CA ILE A 323 15.44 20.20 5.47
C ILE A 323 16.90 20.50 5.88
N GLU A 324 17.12 21.21 7.00
CA GLU A 324 18.44 21.48 7.54
C GLU A 324 19.12 20.21 8.13
N MET A 325 18.34 19.27 8.71
CA MET A 325 18.89 18.00 9.21
C MET A 325 19.37 17.10 8.09
N GLU A 326 18.62 16.98 6.97
CA GLU A 326 19.06 16.18 5.80
C GLU A 326 20.38 16.73 5.21
N ARG A 327 20.61 18.05 5.26
CA ARG A 327 21.88 18.65 4.80
C ARG A 327 23.03 18.41 5.75
N SER A 328 22.82 18.46 7.06
CA SER A 328 23.90 18.31 8.06
C SER A 328 24.44 16.88 8.11
N GLU A 329 23.60 15.87 7.90
CA GLU A 329 24.01 14.46 7.90
C GLU A 329 24.73 14.06 6.60
N CYS A 330 24.36 14.66 5.48
CA CYS A 330 25.11 14.50 4.23
C CYS A 330 26.55 15.08 4.35
N TYR A 331 26.74 16.13 5.15
CA TYR A 331 28.05 16.71 5.45
C TYR A 331 28.92 15.81 6.34
N THR A 332 28.33 15.11 7.29
CA THR A 332 29.09 14.27 8.24
C THR A 332 29.60 12.97 7.61
N ARG A 333 28.92 12.43 6.58
CA ARG A 333 29.35 11.20 5.89
C ARG A 333 30.45 11.39 4.85
N THR A 334 30.48 12.51 4.17
CA THR A 334 31.44 12.73 3.05
C THR A 334 32.69 13.49 3.46
N GLY A 335 32.74 14.14 4.61
CA GLY A 335 33.87 14.92 5.11
C GLY A 335 34.33 16.07 4.21
N LYS A 336 33.60 16.36 3.12
CA LYS A 336 33.88 17.47 2.19
C LYS A 336 32.60 18.14 1.74
N PRO A 337 32.57 19.48 1.71
CA PRO A 337 31.44 20.22 1.13
C PRO A 337 31.36 19.93 -0.38
N PHE A 338 30.18 19.61 -0.89
CA PHE A 338 29.95 19.57 -2.33
C PHE A 338 30.26 20.92 -2.96
N SER A 339 31.07 20.96 -4.01
CA SER A 339 31.30 22.20 -4.74
C SER A 339 30.03 22.63 -5.49
N ALA A 340 29.80 23.93 -5.61
CA ALA A 340 28.62 24.49 -6.29
C ALA A 340 28.44 24.01 -7.76
N GLU A 341 29.45 23.38 -8.36
CA GLU A 341 29.41 22.78 -9.69
C GLU A 341 28.73 21.40 -9.73
N GLN A 342 28.78 20.64 -8.64
CA GLN A 342 28.15 19.30 -8.56
C GLN A 342 26.61 19.40 -8.40
N VAL A 343 26.11 20.54 -7.92
CA VAL A 343 24.67 20.78 -7.79
C VAL A 343 24.02 21.15 -9.15
N LYS A 344 24.81 21.68 -10.10
CA LYS A 344 24.31 22.07 -11.44
C LYS A 344 24.32 20.91 -12.46
N GLY A 345 25.05 19.83 -12.21
CA GLY A 345 25.15 18.68 -13.12
C GLY A 345 23.99 17.70 -13.06
N GLY A 346 23.09 17.80 -12.10
CA GLY A 346 21.93 16.91 -11.92
C GLY A 346 20.64 17.37 -12.61
N LEU A 347 20.68 18.49 -13.35
CA LEU A 347 19.50 19.10 -13.99
C LEU A 347 19.43 18.92 -15.51
N ASN A 348 20.34 18.14 -16.08
CA ASN A 348 20.31 17.79 -17.51
C ASN A 348 20.64 16.29 -17.66
N VAL A 349 19.66 15.42 -17.60
CA VAL A 349 19.47 14.23 -18.47
C VAL A 349 17.99 13.83 -18.38
#